data_8d2c0d5a4875086b1b5acf55b3242804
#
_entry.id   8d2c0d5a4875086b1b5acf55b3242804
#
_cell.length_a   1.000
_cell.length_b   1.000
_cell.length_c   1.000
_cell.angle_alpha   90.00
_cell.angle_beta   90.00
_cell.angle_gamma   90.00
#
_symmetry.space_group_name_H-M   'P 1'
#
loop_
_entity.id
_entity.type
_entity.pdbx_description
1 polymer ?
#
loop_
_entity_poly.entity_id
_entity_poly.type
_entity_poly.pdbx_seq_one_letter_code
_entity_poly.pdbx_strand_id
1 'polypeptide(L)'
;RSELFENGEMEIMMPIQSGKLILLPLGLRYEFVFYTPNGLYKSIGQIRERYKTENRYLLRIVLNTPLSKYQRREYYRMECVLDMGYFHLTDEEAEMKQTEDIIASLRDDNFYKKQKKGTIVDISGGGVRFVTNEQLEEGKAVLIIVMLQTQTGEKQYYLPGYILRSTKLLNRD
;
A
#
# COMPACT_ATOMS: atom_id res chain seq x y z
N ARG A 1 12.50 15.81 9.74
CA ARG A 1 13.18 16.85 8.95
C ARG A 1 14.57 16.34 8.65
N SER A 2 14.99 16.38 7.39
CA SER A 2 16.37 16.13 6.95
C SER A 2 17.00 17.48 6.68
N GLU A 3 18.22 17.67 7.12
CA GLU A 3 19.02 18.85 6.80
C GLU A 3 20.08 18.47 5.76
N LEU A 4 20.18 19.23 4.69
CA LEU A 4 21.20 19.07 3.65
C LEU A 4 22.34 20.04 3.96
N PHE A 5 23.55 19.51 4.05
CA PHE A 5 24.75 20.32 4.25
C PHE A 5 25.37 20.73 2.90
N GLU A 6 26.13 21.81 2.90
CA GLU A 6 26.77 22.35 1.68
C GLU A 6 27.72 21.36 0.97
N ASN A 7 28.22 20.37 1.69
CA ASN A 7 29.13 19.32 1.17
C ASN A 7 28.39 18.10 0.58
N GLY A 8 27.06 18.14 0.42
CA GLY A 8 26.27 17.02 -0.08
C GLY A 8 25.98 15.92 0.94
N GLU A 9 26.30 16.15 2.20
CA GLU A 9 25.91 15.28 3.30
C GLU A 9 24.50 15.62 3.79
N MET A 10 23.82 14.64 4.35
CA MET A 10 22.50 14.81 4.95
C MET A 10 22.45 14.15 6.32
N GLU A 11 21.72 14.78 7.23
CA GLU A 11 21.33 14.14 8.48
C GLU A 11 19.91 13.64 8.41
N ILE A 12 19.71 12.37 8.78
CA ILE A 12 18.41 11.75 8.89
C ILE A 12 18.27 11.05 10.25
N MET A 13 17.06 10.91 10.74
CA MET A 13 16.80 10.12 11.94
C MET A 13 17.05 8.64 11.66
N MET A 14 17.60 7.93 12.65
CA MET A 14 17.72 6.47 12.58
C MET A 14 16.33 5.84 12.47
N PRO A 15 16.16 4.83 11.60
CA PRO A 15 14.89 4.13 11.48
C PRO A 15 14.54 3.37 12.75
N ILE A 16 13.24 3.36 13.08
CA ILE A 16 12.67 2.63 14.21
C ILE A 16 11.64 1.65 13.65
N GLN A 17 11.72 0.39 14.06
CA GLN A 17 10.73 -0.63 13.76
C GLN A 17 10.29 -1.30 15.06
N SER A 18 8.98 -1.37 15.28
CA SER A 18 8.39 -1.95 16.50
C SER A 18 9.02 -1.40 17.80
N GLY A 19 9.29 -0.09 17.84
CA GLY A 19 9.86 0.60 19.00
C GLY A 19 11.37 0.40 19.20
N LYS A 20 12.05 -0.34 18.31
CA LYS A 20 13.50 -0.59 18.37
C LYS A 20 14.23 0.15 17.25
N LEU A 21 15.40 0.71 17.59
CA LEU A 21 16.30 1.31 16.60
C LEU A 21 16.89 0.24 15.68
N ILE A 22 16.84 0.49 14.37
CA ILE A 22 17.47 -0.37 13.38
C ILE A 22 18.89 0.15 13.16
N LEU A 23 19.88 -0.68 13.54
CA LEU A 23 21.29 -0.38 13.33
C LEU A 23 21.71 -0.76 11.91
N LEU A 24 21.62 0.20 11.00
CA LEU A 24 22.08 0.00 9.62
C LEU A 24 23.62 -0.01 9.58
N PRO A 25 24.28 -1.00 8.92
CA PRO A 25 25.73 -1.03 8.77
C PRO A 25 26.31 0.23 8.12
N LEU A 26 27.49 0.65 8.58
CA LEU A 26 28.23 1.77 7.98
C LEU A 26 28.95 1.33 6.71
N GLY A 27 29.15 2.26 5.77
CA GLY A 27 29.95 2.05 4.57
C GLY A 27 29.27 1.24 3.46
N LEU A 28 28.14 0.58 3.75
CA LEU A 28 27.36 -0.11 2.73
C LEU A 28 26.58 0.88 1.86
N ARG A 29 26.28 0.48 0.63
CA ARG A 29 25.43 1.23 -0.28
C ARG A 29 23.97 0.96 0.01
N TYR A 30 23.19 2.03 0.10
CA TYR A 30 21.73 1.99 0.29
C TYR A 30 21.06 2.80 -0.81
N GLU A 31 19.88 2.36 -1.25
CA GLU A 31 18.98 3.19 -2.03
C GLU A 31 18.14 4.04 -1.05
N PHE A 32 18.27 5.35 -1.16
CA PHE A 32 17.47 6.31 -0.41
C PHE A 32 16.33 6.81 -1.26
N VAL A 33 15.11 6.75 -0.72
CA VAL A 33 13.91 7.28 -1.39
C VAL A 33 13.41 8.49 -0.62
N PHE A 34 13.33 9.62 -1.31
CA PHE A 34 12.91 10.90 -0.76
C PHE A 34 11.48 11.20 -1.18
N TYR A 35 10.64 11.49 -0.20
CA TYR A 35 9.27 11.92 -0.40
C TYR A 35 9.24 13.44 -0.39
N THR A 36 8.92 14.05 -1.50
CA THR A 36 8.86 15.51 -1.65
C THR A 36 7.48 15.96 -2.16
N PRO A 37 7.12 17.25 -2.02
CA PRO A 37 5.88 17.77 -2.60
C PRO A 37 5.78 17.56 -4.12
N ASN A 38 6.93 17.50 -4.81
CA ASN A 38 7.03 17.34 -6.26
C ASN A 38 7.14 15.87 -6.71
N GLY A 39 6.95 14.91 -5.79
CA GLY A 39 7.02 13.47 -6.07
C GLY A 39 8.14 12.75 -5.33
N LEU A 40 8.41 11.54 -5.78
CA LEU A 40 9.47 10.71 -5.22
C LEU A 40 10.76 10.89 -6.02
N TYR A 41 11.86 10.93 -5.28
CA TYR A 41 13.21 10.92 -5.84
C TYR A 41 14.01 9.81 -5.17
N LYS A 42 14.99 9.29 -5.87
CA LYS A 42 15.92 8.30 -5.33
C LYS A 42 17.37 8.64 -5.62
N SER A 43 18.24 8.15 -4.77
CA SER A 43 19.69 8.23 -4.90
C SER A 43 20.32 7.04 -4.22
N ILE A 44 21.48 6.62 -4.69
CA ILE A 44 22.33 5.68 -3.98
C ILE A 44 23.31 6.48 -3.12
N GLY A 45 23.46 6.06 -1.88
CA GLY A 45 24.36 6.71 -0.94
C GLY A 45 24.90 5.73 0.10
N GLN A 46 25.68 6.25 1.02
CA GLN A 46 26.31 5.49 2.12
C GLN A 46 26.07 6.18 3.44
N ILE A 47 25.92 5.38 4.49
CA ILE A 47 25.91 5.87 5.87
C ILE A 47 27.36 6.01 6.30
N ARG A 48 27.78 7.25 6.61
CA ARG A 48 29.14 7.57 7.07
C ARG A 48 29.27 7.41 8.57
N GLU A 49 28.24 7.84 9.29
CA GLU A 49 28.32 7.94 10.75
C GLU A 49 26.96 7.69 11.40
N ARG A 50 26.99 7.14 12.61
CA ARG A 50 25.85 7.03 13.51
C ARG A 50 26.20 7.74 14.80
N TYR A 51 25.37 8.65 15.24
CA TYR A 51 25.61 9.37 16.48
C TYR A 51 24.31 9.71 17.20
N LYS A 52 24.46 10.13 18.44
CA LYS A 52 23.36 10.53 19.29
C LYS A 52 23.56 11.98 19.70
N THR A 53 22.55 12.79 19.50
CA THR A 53 22.41 14.08 20.18
C THR A 53 21.60 13.86 21.45
N GLU A 54 21.37 14.90 22.27
CA GLU A 54 20.66 14.78 23.55
C GLU A 54 19.38 13.96 23.49
N ASN A 55 18.57 14.12 22.43
CA ASN A 55 17.26 13.48 22.30
C ASN A 55 17.02 12.71 20.99
N ARG A 56 18.05 12.53 20.13
CA ARG A 56 17.86 11.94 18.79
C ARG A 56 19.02 11.04 18.42
N TYR A 57 18.68 9.91 17.78
CA TYR A 57 19.65 9.06 17.09
C TYR A 57 19.65 9.43 15.61
N LEU A 58 20.81 9.79 15.08
CA LEU A 58 21.00 10.34 13.77
C LEU A 58 21.96 9.50 12.94
N LEU A 59 21.74 9.54 11.62
CA LEU A 59 22.65 9.02 10.61
C LEU A 59 23.14 10.18 9.77
N ARG A 60 24.46 10.25 9.55
CA ARG A 60 25.04 11.08 8.51
C ARG A 60 25.22 10.25 7.26
N ILE A 61 24.59 10.67 6.18
CA ILE A 61 24.63 9.99 4.88
C ILE A 61 25.27 10.88 3.82
N VAL A 62 25.94 10.24 2.88
CA VAL A 62 26.48 10.89 1.68
C VAL A 62 25.80 10.28 0.46
N LEU A 63 25.26 11.11 -0.42
CA LEU A 63 24.70 10.66 -1.68
C LEU A 63 25.81 10.48 -2.71
N ASN A 64 25.92 9.28 -3.27
CA ASN A 64 26.93 8.92 -4.26
C ASN A 64 26.45 9.15 -5.70
N THR A 65 25.13 9.28 -5.91
CA THR A 65 24.51 9.55 -7.21
C THR A 65 23.60 10.77 -7.13
N PRO A 66 23.40 11.49 -8.24
CA PRO A 66 22.39 12.54 -8.30
C PRO A 66 21.00 12.02 -7.96
N LEU A 67 20.15 12.90 -7.45
CA LEU A 67 18.73 12.60 -7.24
C LEU A 67 18.06 12.40 -8.60
N SER A 68 17.45 11.24 -8.79
CA SER A 68 16.65 10.92 -9.97
C SER A 68 15.19 10.76 -9.60
N LYS A 69 14.29 11.19 -10.48
CA LYS A 69 12.85 11.01 -10.26
C LYS A 69 12.52 9.52 -10.16
N TYR A 70 11.70 9.15 -9.17
CA TYR A 70 11.36 7.77 -8.90
C TYR A 70 9.86 7.55 -9.03
N GLN A 71 9.46 6.84 -10.08
CA GLN A 71 8.09 6.38 -10.26
C GLN A 71 8.00 4.93 -9.83
N ARG A 72 7.43 4.67 -8.63
CA ARG A 72 7.28 3.31 -8.08
C ARG A 72 5.92 2.67 -8.39
N ARG A 73 4.97 3.47 -8.92
CA ARG A 73 3.64 2.97 -9.25
C ARG A 73 3.60 2.64 -10.73
N GLU A 74 3.28 1.40 -11.02
CA GLU A 74 3.06 0.93 -12.39
C GLU A 74 1.76 1.49 -12.97
N TYR A 75 0.71 1.56 -12.11
CA TYR A 75 -0.61 2.03 -12.52
C TYR A 75 -0.95 3.36 -11.85
N TYR A 76 -1.64 4.20 -12.62
CA TYR A 76 -2.29 5.39 -12.07
C TYR A 76 -3.36 4.95 -11.06
N ARG A 77 -3.53 5.72 -9.99
CA ARG A 77 -4.58 5.52 -8.99
C ARG A 77 -5.57 6.66 -9.07
N MET A 78 -6.82 6.31 -9.25
CA MET A 78 -7.93 7.25 -9.27
C MET A 78 -8.61 7.22 -7.90
N GLU A 79 -8.64 8.34 -7.21
CA GLU A 79 -9.43 8.52 -5.99
C GLU A 79 -10.90 8.56 -6.37
N CYS A 80 -11.73 7.81 -5.64
CA CYS A 80 -13.17 7.69 -5.88
C CYS A 80 -13.89 7.35 -4.57
N VAL A 81 -15.21 7.41 -4.61
CA VAL A 81 -16.09 6.90 -3.54
C VAL A 81 -17.13 6.05 -4.22
N LEU A 82 -16.97 4.73 -4.14
CA LEU A 82 -17.87 3.77 -4.79
C LEU A 82 -18.32 2.72 -3.78
N ASP A 83 -19.60 2.54 -3.65
CA ASP A 83 -20.16 1.44 -2.86
C ASP A 83 -19.82 0.12 -3.51
N MET A 84 -19.47 -0.86 -2.69
CA MET A 84 -19.14 -2.20 -3.12
C MET A 84 -19.70 -3.28 -2.19
N GLY A 85 -19.92 -4.47 -2.77
CA GLY A 85 -20.04 -5.70 -2.01
C GLY A 85 -18.77 -6.53 -2.09
N TYR A 86 -18.56 -7.44 -1.14
CA TYR A 86 -17.49 -8.43 -1.24
C TYR A 86 -17.84 -9.71 -0.50
N PHE A 87 -17.17 -10.78 -0.89
CA PHE A 87 -17.23 -12.10 -0.27
C PHE A 87 -15.85 -12.52 0.15
N HIS A 88 -15.74 -13.17 1.30
CA HIS A 88 -14.56 -13.96 1.63
C HIS A 88 -14.60 -15.24 0.81
N LEU A 89 -13.49 -15.58 0.18
CA LEU A 89 -13.34 -16.82 -0.56
C LEU A 89 -12.64 -17.86 0.31
N THR A 90 -13.06 -19.11 0.18
CA THR A 90 -12.31 -20.26 0.67
C THR A 90 -11.03 -20.44 -0.14
N ASP A 91 -10.09 -21.23 0.36
CA ASP A 91 -8.85 -21.54 -0.39
C ASP A 91 -9.18 -22.27 -1.71
N GLU A 92 -10.20 -23.12 -1.73
CA GLU A 92 -10.68 -23.83 -2.93
C GLU A 92 -11.28 -22.87 -3.97
N GLU A 93 -12.12 -21.91 -3.54
CA GLU A 93 -12.67 -20.87 -4.41
C GLU A 93 -11.60 -19.92 -4.95
N ALA A 94 -10.57 -19.63 -4.15
CA ALA A 94 -9.45 -18.79 -4.57
C ALA A 94 -8.56 -19.43 -5.65
N GLU A 95 -8.54 -20.75 -5.74
CA GLU A 95 -7.80 -21.51 -6.77
C GLU A 95 -8.58 -21.64 -8.10
N MET A 96 -9.86 -21.26 -8.15
CA MET A 96 -10.67 -21.30 -9.36
C MET A 96 -10.14 -20.31 -10.41
N LYS A 97 -9.92 -20.81 -11.64
CA LYS A 97 -9.31 -20.00 -12.71
C LYS A 97 -10.29 -19.00 -13.36
N GLN A 98 -11.57 -19.31 -13.32
CA GLN A 98 -12.59 -18.49 -13.95
C GLN A 98 -13.45 -17.81 -12.89
N THR A 99 -13.66 -16.51 -13.06
CA THR A 99 -14.49 -15.72 -12.13
C THR A 99 -15.93 -16.22 -12.10
N GLU A 100 -16.42 -16.76 -13.22
CA GLU A 100 -17.75 -17.34 -13.36
C GLU A 100 -17.95 -18.56 -12.44
N ASP A 101 -16.90 -19.38 -12.27
CA ASP A 101 -16.94 -20.54 -11.36
C ASP A 101 -17.00 -20.10 -9.90
N ILE A 102 -16.24 -19.06 -9.54
CA ILE A 102 -16.31 -18.45 -8.21
C ILE A 102 -17.71 -17.91 -7.94
N ILE A 103 -18.29 -17.19 -8.90
CA ILE A 103 -19.65 -16.64 -8.78
C ILE A 103 -20.67 -17.79 -8.63
N ALA A 104 -20.50 -18.85 -9.39
CA ALA A 104 -21.40 -19.99 -9.33
C ALA A 104 -21.34 -20.71 -7.97
N SER A 105 -20.15 -20.88 -7.39
CA SER A 105 -19.97 -21.50 -6.07
C SER A 105 -20.60 -20.68 -4.94
N LEU A 106 -20.58 -19.35 -5.06
CA LEU A 106 -21.16 -18.44 -4.08
C LEU A 106 -22.70 -18.32 -4.16
N ARG A 107 -23.31 -18.64 -5.31
CA ARG A 107 -24.77 -18.53 -5.53
C ARG A 107 -25.53 -19.66 -4.87
N ASP A 108 -25.77 -19.50 -3.57
CA ASP A 108 -26.69 -20.32 -2.79
C ASP A 108 -27.83 -19.46 -2.23
N ASP A 109 -28.77 -20.10 -1.49
CA ASP A 109 -29.92 -19.41 -0.85
C ASP A 109 -29.50 -18.32 0.14
N ASN A 110 -28.21 -18.28 0.53
CA ASN A 110 -27.64 -17.31 1.47
C ASN A 110 -26.72 -16.28 0.82
N PHE A 111 -26.66 -16.21 -0.50
CA PHE A 111 -25.75 -15.31 -1.25
C PHE A 111 -25.79 -13.89 -0.68
N TYR A 112 -26.95 -13.27 -0.60
CA TYR A 112 -27.07 -11.89 -0.09
C TYR A 112 -26.73 -11.73 1.40
N LYS A 113 -26.87 -12.79 2.21
CA LYS A 113 -26.50 -12.76 3.63
C LYS A 113 -24.99 -12.85 3.85
N LYS A 114 -24.29 -13.53 2.96
CA LYS A 114 -22.83 -13.67 3.01
C LYS A 114 -22.12 -12.44 2.46
N GLN A 115 -22.79 -11.65 1.63
CA GLN A 115 -22.23 -10.43 1.05
C GLN A 115 -21.98 -9.38 2.14
N LYS A 116 -20.73 -8.96 2.24
CA LYS A 116 -20.29 -7.85 3.08
C LYS A 116 -20.32 -6.55 2.28
N LYS A 117 -20.35 -5.41 2.98
CA LYS A 117 -20.37 -4.08 2.36
C LYS A 117 -19.07 -3.34 2.65
N GLY A 118 -18.64 -2.52 1.71
CA GLY A 118 -17.51 -1.63 1.85
C GLY A 118 -17.62 -0.46 0.89
N THR A 119 -16.67 0.45 0.97
CA THR A 119 -16.56 1.62 0.09
C THR A 119 -15.16 1.67 -0.49
N ILE A 120 -15.03 1.61 -1.82
CA ILE A 120 -13.77 1.83 -2.52
C ILE A 120 -13.41 3.31 -2.43
N VAL A 121 -12.17 3.59 -2.04
CA VAL A 121 -11.64 4.96 -1.90
C VAL A 121 -10.55 5.29 -2.91
N ASP A 122 -9.92 4.31 -3.50
CA ASP A 122 -9.12 4.44 -4.73
C ASP A 122 -9.10 3.13 -5.52
N ILE A 123 -8.94 3.27 -6.84
CA ILE A 123 -8.86 2.15 -7.80
C ILE A 123 -7.72 2.37 -8.78
N SER A 124 -7.09 1.28 -9.20
CA SER A 124 -6.03 1.28 -10.21
C SER A 124 -6.05 -0.02 -11.02
N GLY A 125 -5.25 -0.12 -12.08
CA GLY A 125 -5.08 -1.36 -12.82
C GLY A 125 -4.52 -2.53 -12.01
N GLY A 126 -3.88 -2.27 -10.86
CA GLY A 126 -3.32 -3.30 -9.98
C GLY A 126 -4.19 -3.64 -8.77
N GLY A 127 -5.33 -2.99 -8.57
CA GLY A 127 -6.21 -3.28 -7.44
C GLY A 127 -6.95 -2.08 -6.88
N VAL A 128 -7.64 -2.30 -5.77
CA VAL A 128 -8.47 -1.32 -5.10
C VAL A 128 -8.07 -1.14 -3.64
N ARG A 129 -8.30 0.05 -3.12
CA ARG A 129 -8.27 0.33 -1.68
C ARG A 129 -9.70 0.63 -1.23
N PHE A 130 -10.15 -0.04 -0.19
CA PHE A 130 -11.50 0.14 0.33
C PHE A 130 -11.53 0.17 1.86
N VAL A 131 -12.63 0.66 2.38
CA VAL A 131 -12.95 0.73 3.81
C VAL A 131 -14.14 -0.19 4.09
N THR A 132 -14.08 -0.92 5.19
CA THR A 132 -15.15 -1.80 5.68
C THR A 132 -15.22 -1.76 7.20
N ASN A 133 -16.31 -2.26 7.77
CA ASN A 133 -16.53 -2.32 9.22
C ASN A 133 -15.86 -3.53 9.89
N GLU A 134 -15.24 -4.42 9.14
CA GLU A 134 -14.52 -5.57 9.70
C GLU A 134 -13.03 -5.51 9.40
N GLN A 135 -12.23 -6.11 10.26
CA GLN A 135 -10.80 -6.27 10.04
C GLN A 135 -10.58 -7.49 9.15
N LEU A 136 -9.95 -7.26 8.00
CA LEU A 136 -9.61 -8.32 7.06
C LEU A 136 -8.21 -8.86 7.35
N GLU A 137 -8.04 -10.16 7.14
CA GLU A 137 -6.74 -10.81 7.27
C GLU A 137 -5.92 -10.64 5.97
N GLU A 138 -4.66 -10.26 6.12
CA GLU A 138 -3.72 -10.18 4.99
C GLU A 138 -3.46 -11.58 4.40
N GLY A 139 -3.37 -11.67 3.08
CA GLY A 139 -3.22 -12.92 2.35
C GLY A 139 -4.53 -13.67 2.05
N LYS A 140 -5.66 -13.29 2.65
CA LYS A 140 -6.94 -13.92 2.35
C LYS A 140 -7.53 -13.43 1.04
N ALA A 141 -8.21 -14.33 0.34
CA ALA A 141 -8.86 -14.06 -0.93
C ALA A 141 -10.26 -13.47 -0.73
N VAL A 142 -10.62 -12.56 -1.62
CA VAL A 142 -11.95 -11.93 -1.67
C VAL A 142 -12.44 -11.80 -3.10
N LEU A 143 -13.76 -11.84 -3.31
CA LEU A 143 -14.39 -11.42 -4.53
C LEU A 143 -15.11 -10.08 -4.29
N ILE A 144 -14.64 -9.03 -4.92
CA ILE A 144 -15.26 -7.70 -4.87
C ILE A 144 -16.29 -7.56 -5.99
N ILE A 145 -17.44 -6.97 -5.67
CA ILE A 145 -18.50 -6.64 -6.61
C ILE A 145 -18.69 -5.13 -6.59
N VAL A 146 -18.54 -4.50 -7.74
CA VAL A 146 -18.70 -3.05 -7.89
C VAL A 146 -19.52 -2.73 -9.14
N MET A 147 -20.38 -1.70 -9.03
CA MET A 147 -21.11 -1.12 -10.16
C MET A 147 -20.33 0.08 -10.68
N LEU A 148 -19.99 0.07 -11.96
CA LEU A 148 -19.32 1.20 -12.60
C LEU A 148 -20.19 1.77 -13.71
N GLN A 149 -20.26 3.11 -13.75
CA GLN A 149 -20.88 3.81 -14.86
C GLN A 149 -19.95 3.75 -16.08
N THR A 150 -20.46 3.23 -17.18
CA THR A 150 -19.76 3.14 -18.46
C THR A 150 -20.48 3.98 -19.52
N GLN A 151 -19.89 4.13 -20.69
CA GLN A 151 -20.52 4.83 -21.81
C GLN A 151 -21.83 4.18 -22.26
N THR A 152 -22.00 2.88 -22.01
CA THR A 152 -23.19 2.08 -22.38
C THR A 152 -24.16 1.87 -21.21
N GLY A 153 -23.96 2.53 -20.06
CA GLY A 153 -24.78 2.40 -18.86
C GLY A 153 -24.01 1.79 -17.68
N GLU A 154 -24.76 1.45 -16.64
CA GLU A 154 -24.18 0.78 -15.46
C GLU A 154 -23.80 -0.67 -15.76
N LYS A 155 -22.60 -1.05 -15.34
CA LYS A 155 -22.13 -2.42 -15.48
C LYS A 155 -21.54 -2.92 -14.17
N GLN A 156 -21.92 -4.15 -13.81
CA GLN A 156 -21.39 -4.84 -12.64
C GLN A 156 -20.10 -5.56 -12.99
N TYR A 157 -19.09 -5.37 -12.14
CA TYR A 157 -17.81 -6.03 -12.25
C TYR A 157 -17.53 -6.89 -11.03
N TYR A 158 -16.91 -8.03 -11.26
CA TYR A 158 -16.48 -8.99 -10.27
C TYR A 158 -14.95 -9.03 -10.30
N LEU A 159 -14.32 -8.69 -9.19
CA LEU A 159 -12.88 -8.52 -9.08
C LEU A 159 -12.34 -9.49 -8.00
N PRO A 160 -11.86 -10.68 -8.40
CA PRO A 160 -11.18 -11.57 -7.47
C PRO A 160 -9.81 -10.99 -7.12
N GLY A 161 -9.37 -11.15 -5.88
CA GLY A 161 -8.09 -10.65 -5.42
C GLY A 161 -7.74 -11.09 -4.01
N TYR A 162 -6.57 -10.67 -3.54
CA TYR A 162 -6.06 -10.96 -2.22
C TYR A 162 -5.91 -9.68 -1.39
N ILE A 163 -6.19 -9.77 -0.10
CA ILE A 163 -5.94 -8.68 0.84
C ILE A 163 -4.43 -8.53 1.04
N LEU A 164 -3.84 -7.51 0.44
CA LEU A 164 -2.40 -7.25 0.54
C LEU A 164 -2.02 -6.53 1.83
N ARG A 165 -2.92 -5.72 2.38
CA ARG A 165 -2.73 -4.96 3.62
C ARG A 165 -4.06 -4.60 4.24
N SER A 166 -4.14 -4.75 5.56
CA SER A 166 -5.30 -4.35 6.36
C SER A 166 -4.85 -3.50 7.54
N THR A 167 -5.49 -2.36 7.74
CA THR A 167 -5.13 -1.42 8.82
C THR A 167 -6.39 -0.91 9.49
N LYS A 168 -6.44 -0.96 10.81
CA LYS A 168 -7.54 -0.37 11.58
C LYS A 168 -7.45 1.16 11.49
N LEU A 169 -8.53 1.80 11.06
CA LEU A 169 -8.65 3.25 11.14
C LEU A 169 -8.91 3.61 12.62
N LEU A 170 -8.02 4.41 13.18
CA LEU A 170 -8.27 5.02 14.48
C LEU A 170 -9.26 6.17 14.23
N ASN A 171 -10.44 6.09 14.84
CA ASN A 171 -11.33 7.25 14.90
C ASN A 171 -10.54 8.38 15.58
N ARG A 172 -10.33 9.47 14.87
CA ARG A 172 -9.95 10.74 15.52
C ARG A 172 -11.25 11.35 16.01
N ASP A 173 -11.49 11.18 17.32
CA ASP A 173 -12.47 11.98 18.03
C ASP A 173 -12.11 13.48 17.92
#